data_a13fbbf0dbcf2de6f81046e2cdaad324
#
_entry.id   a13fbbf0dbcf2de6f81046e2cdaad324
#
_cell.length_a   1.000
_cell.length_b   1.000
_cell.length_c   1.000
_cell.angle_alpha   90.00
_cell.angle_beta   90.00
_cell.angle_gamma   90.00
#
_symmetry.space_group_name_H-M   'P 1'
#
loop_
_entity.id
_entity.type
_entity.pdbx_description
1 polymer ?
#
loop_
_entity_poly.entity_id
_entity_poly.type
_entity_poly.pdbx_seq_one_letter_code
_entity_poly.pdbx_strand_id
1 'polypeptide(L)'
;MSSTPKPTNQTRPLDDADSQAEAFATVRQAHQMESTEDYVELIDDLINTHGEARLVEVAERFGISQPSAGKTIARLQREGYVTSEPYRSIFLTHKGKSLAAAVRERHDLVYRFLRCIGVSEDVAKIDSEGVEHHVSGETLDAFQRIITERE
;
A
#
# COMPACT_ATOMS: atom_id res chain seq x y z
N MET A 1 21.56 42.68 -1.13
CA MET A 1 22.04 41.52 -0.38
C MET A 1 20.84 40.77 0.20
N SER A 2 20.51 39.65 -0.37
CA SER A 2 19.37 38.85 0.02
C SER A 2 19.77 37.96 1.21
N SER A 3 19.33 38.30 2.42
CA SER A 3 19.52 37.44 3.60
C SER A 3 18.52 36.29 3.54
N THR A 4 18.99 35.13 3.20
CA THR A 4 18.22 33.89 3.35
C THR A 4 18.00 33.67 4.87
N PRO A 5 16.76 33.56 5.36
CA PRO A 5 16.56 33.23 6.77
C PRO A 5 17.11 31.84 7.04
N LYS A 6 17.97 31.73 8.06
CA LYS A 6 18.41 30.42 8.59
C LYS A 6 17.18 29.63 9.05
N PRO A 7 17.08 28.33 8.72
CA PRO A 7 16.02 27.52 9.28
C PRO A 7 16.18 27.49 10.80
N THR A 8 15.18 28.02 11.50
CA THR A 8 15.04 27.83 12.94
C THR A 8 14.82 26.35 13.18
N ASN A 9 15.83 25.69 13.72
CA ASN A 9 15.74 24.33 14.20
C ASN A 9 14.83 24.35 15.45
N GLN A 10 13.51 24.39 15.23
CA GLN A 10 12.53 24.18 16.28
C GLN A 10 12.51 22.68 16.53
N THR A 11 13.25 22.25 17.55
CA THR A 11 13.16 20.89 18.06
C THR A 11 11.72 20.63 18.47
N ARG A 12 11.06 19.73 17.74
CA ARG A 12 9.71 19.26 18.08
C ARG A 12 9.76 18.68 19.50
N PRO A 13 8.86 19.10 20.40
CA PRO A 13 8.84 18.54 21.74
C PRO A 13 8.60 17.03 21.69
N LEU A 14 9.26 16.30 22.58
CA LEU A 14 9.09 14.86 22.72
C LEU A 14 7.70 14.57 23.31
N ASP A 15 6.94 13.70 22.69
CA ASP A 15 5.66 13.22 23.21
C ASP A 15 5.91 12.34 24.47
N ASP A 16 4.88 12.17 25.31
CA ASP A 16 4.97 11.23 26.41
C ASP A 16 5.10 9.77 25.90
N ALA A 17 5.64 8.89 26.75
CA ALA A 17 5.98 7.52 26.34
C ALA A 17 4.75 6.72 25.88
N ASP A 18 3.60 6.88 26.53
CA ASP A 18 2.37 6.13 26.19
C ASP A 18 1.82 6.58 24.84
N SER A 19 1.74 7.89 24.60
CA SER A 19 1.30 8.45 23.30
C SER A 19 2.24 8.05 22.17
N GLN A 20 3.55 8.04 22.42
CA GLN A 20 4.54 7.63 21.43
C GLN A 20 4.43 6.13 21.13
N ALA A 21 4.24 5.29 22.16
CA ALA A 21 4.04 3.86 21.99
C ALA A 21 2.77 3.53 21.16
N GLU A 22 1.67 4.24 21.40
CA GLU A 22 0.44 4.11 20.61
C GLU A 22 0.66 4.49 19.14
N ALA A 23 1.38 5.58 18.89
CA ALA A 23 1.71 6.02 17.53
C ALA A 23 2.56 4.96 16.79
N PHE A 24 3.57 4.39 17.44
CA PHE A 24 4.38 3.32 16.85
C PHE A 24 3.60 2.02 16.64
N ALA A 25 2.68 1.67 17.54
CA ALA A 25 1.81 0.51 17.36
C ALA A 25 0.91 0.69 16.13
N THR A 26 0.35 1.87 15.92
CA THR A 26 -0.45 2.21 14.74
C THR A 26 0.35 2.07 13.45
N VAL A 27 1.60 2.55 13.43
CA VAL A 27 2.50 2.44 12.28
C VAL A 27 2.82 0.96 11.97
N ARG A 28 3.08 0.14 13.00
CA ARG A 28 3.34 -1.30 12.80
C ARG A 28 2.13 -2.02 12.19
N GLN A 29 0.91 -1.70 12.64
CA GLN A 29 -0.31 -2.26 12.06
C GLN A 29 -0.49 -1.83 10.60
N ALA A 30 -0.20 -0.57 10.29
CA ALA A 30 -0.26 -0.05 8.93
C ALA A 30 0.73 -0.78 8.01
N HIS A 31 1.96 -1.06 8.46
CA HIS A 31 2.95 -1.83 7.68
C HIS A 31 2.51 -3.26 7.42
N GLN A 32 1.88 -3.92 8.40
CA GLN A 32 1.35 -5.27 8.20
C GLN A 32 0.20 -5.28 7.20
N MET A 33 -0.70 -4.29 7.26
CA MET A 33 -1.79 -4.15 6.30
C MET A 33 -1.27 -3.82 4.91
N GLU A 34 -0.23 -3.00 4.80
CA GLU A 34 0.45 -2.72 3.52
C GLU A 34 0.91 -4.00 2.84
N SER A 35 1.57 -4.89 3.58
CA SER A 35 1.98 -6.20 3.06
C SER A 35 0.79 -7.02 2.57
N THR A 36 -0.29 -7.06 3.33
CA THR A 36 -1.53 -7.76 2.94
C THR A 36 -2.10 -7.17 1.65
N GLU A 37 -2.16 -5.86 1.55
CA GLU A 37 -2.67 -5.14 0.37
C GLU A 37 -1.82 -5.41 -0.86
N ASP A 38 -0.49 -5.34 -0.75
CA ASP A 38 0.44 -5.64 -1.84
C ASP A 38 0.25 -7.07 -2.37
N TYR A 39 0.10 -8.04 -1.48
CA TYR A 39 -0.08 -9.44 -1.88
C TYR A 39 -1.40 -9.68 -2.60
N VAL A 40 -2.51 -9.16 -2.08
CA VAL A 40 -3.82 -9.37 -2.75
C VAL A 40 -3.88 -8.67 -4.10
N GLU A 41 -3.27 -7.50 -4.22
CA GLU A 41 -3.18 -6.79 -5.49
C GLU A 41 -2.35 -7.56 -6.52
N LEU A 42 -1.16 -8.04 -6.14
CA LEU A 42 -0.32 -8.84 -7.04
C LEU A 42 -0.99 -10.14 -7.45
N ILE A 43 -1.60 -10.86 -6.51
CA ILE A 43 -2.31 -12.12 -6.82
C ILE A 43 -3.45 -11.85 -7.79
N ASP A 44 -4.22 -10.79 -7.59
CA ASP A 44 -5.30 -10.40 -8.49
C ASP A 44 -4.78 -10.06 -9.90
N ASP A 45 -3.68 -9.31 -9.97
CA ASP A 45 -3.04 -8.98 -11.24
C ASP A 45 -2.54 -10.22 -11.99
N LEU A 46 -1.93 -11.16 -11.28
CA LEU A 46 -1.46 -12.42 -11.88
C LEU A 46 -2.62 -13.27 -12.41
N ILE A 47 -3.71 -13.38 -11.65
CA ILE A 47 -4.90 -14.13 -12.09
C ILE A 47 -5.52 -13.46 -13.32
N ASN A 48 -5.65 -12.14 -13.31
CA ASN A 48 -6.25 -11.40 -14.44
C ASN A 48 -5.38 -11.40 -15.69
N THR A 49 -4.06 -11.44 -15.54
CA THR A 49 -3.12 -11.34 -16.67
C THR A 49 -2.67 -12.70 -17.17
N HIS A 50 -2.33 -13.65 -16.28
CA HIS A 50 -1.77 -14.96 -16.59
C HIS A 50 -2.76 -16.12 -16.38
N GLY A 51 -3.93 -15.84 -15.82
CA GLY A 51 -4.94 -16.85 -15.51
C GLY A 51 -4.74 -17.57 -14.18
N GLU A 52 -3.57 -17.46 -13.56
CA GLU A 52 -3.26 -18.08 -12.26
C GLU A 52 -2.17 -17.31 -11.51
N ALA A 53 -2.15 -17.50 -10.19
CA ALA A 53 -1.08 -17.03 -9.33
C ALA A 53 -0.43 -18.22 -8.62
N ARG A 54 0.90 -18.35 -8.74
CA ARG A 54 1.68 -19.40 -8.09
C ARG A 54 2.69 -18.79 -7.13
N LEU A 55 3.00 -19.51 -6.06
CA LEU A 55 3.93 -19.05 -5.03
C LEU A 55 5.29 -18.68 -5.62
N VAL A 56 5.81 -19.46 -6.57
CA VAL A 56 7.10 -19.17 -7.20
C VAL A 56 7.11 -17.83 -7.91
N GLU A 57 6.05 -17.49 -8.61
CA GLU A 57 5.93 -16.21 -9.33
C GLU A 57 5.72 -15.03 -8.37
N VAL A 58 4.92 -15.22 -7.33
CA VAL A 58 4.73 -14.19 -6.28
C VAL A 58 6.07 -13.86 -5.61
N ALA A 59 6.83 -14.87 -5.21
CA ALA A 59 8.15 -14.69 -4.60
C ALA A 59 9.13 -13.98 -5.55
N GLU A 60 9.15 -14.38 -6.82
CA GLU A 60 10.01 -13.77 -7.83
C GLU A 60 9.70 -12.28 -8.02
N ARG A 61 8.42 -11.92 -8.13
CA ARG A 61 8.00 -10.53 -8.34
C ARG A 61 8.24 -9.63 -7.15
N PHE A 62 8.15 -10.14 -5.93
CA PHE A 62 8.53 -9.41 -4.72
C PHE A 62 10.03 -9.41 -4.46
N GLY A 63 10.81 -10.21 -5.18
CA GLY A 63 12.26 -10.32 -4.97
C GLY A 63 12.62 -10.97 -3.64
N ILE A 64 11.83 -11.94 -3.18
CA ILE A 64 12.01 -12.65 -1.91
C ILE A 64 12.07 -14.16 -2.14
N SER A 65 12.48 -14.90 -1.10
CA SER A 65 12.51 -16.36 -1.17
C SER A 65 11.10 -16.97 -1.17
N GLN A 66 10.95 -18.16 -1.74
CA GLN A 66 9.69 -18.89 -1.69
C GLN A 66 9.25 -19.22 -0.25
N PRO A 67 10.14 -19.62 0.67
CA PRO A 67 9.74 -19.79 2.08
C PRO A 67 9.19 -18.51 2.71
N SER A 68 9.76 -17.35 2.43
CA SER A 68 9.28 -16.06 2.93
C SER A 68 7.89 -15.73 2.37
N ALA A 69 7.71 -15.87 1.07
CA ALA A 69 6.40 -15.67 0.43
C ALA A 69 5.36 -16.66 0.95
N GLY A 70 5.74 -17.95 1.08
CA GLY A 70 4.87 -19.01 1.60
C GLY A 70 4.38 -18.72 3.03
N LYS A 71 5.22 -18.16 3.86
CA LYS A 71 4.88 -17.76 5.22
C LYS A 71 3.80 -16.67 5.25
N THR A 72 3.93 -15.67 4.37
CA THR A 72 2.93 -14.62 4.22
C THR A 72 1.62 -15.17 3.64
N ILE A 73 1.67 -16.01 2.61
CA ILE A 73 0.47 -16.66 2.05
C ILE A 73 -0.26 -17.49 3.12
N ALA A 74 0.48 -18.23 3.95
CA ALA A 74 -0.13 -18.98 5.06
C ALA A 74 -0.86 -18.06 6.05
N ARG A 75 -0.29 -16.91 6.35
CA ARG A 75 -0.94 -15.88 7.18
C ARG A 75 -2.21 -15.34 6.52
N LEU A 76 -2.14 -14.99 5.24
CA LEU A 76 -3.28 -14.48 4.48
C LEU A 76 -4.40 -15.51 4.36
N GLN A 77 -4.05 -16.79 4.30
CA GLN A 77 -5.04 -17.88 4.33
C GLN A 77 -5.74 -17.95 5.67
N ARG A 78 -5.01 -17.87 6.79
CA ARG A 78 -5.59 -17.84 8.14
C ARG A 78 -6.49 -16.63 8.34
N GLU A 79 -6.13 -15.49 7.78
CA GLU A 79 -6.91 -14.24 7.88
C GLU A 79 -8.07 -14.18 6.87
N GLY A 80 -8.18 -15.16 5.99
CA GLY A 80 -9.34 -15.31 5.09
C GLY A 80 -9.25 -14.52 3.79
N TYR A 81 -8.07 -14.05 3.37
CA TYR A 81 -7.89 -13.31 2.11
C TYR A 81 -7.63 -14.21 0.91
N VAL A 82 -6.98 -15.35 1.12
CA VAL A 82 -6.63 -16.27 0.04
C VAL A 82 -6.99 -17.71 0.39
N THR A 83 -7.10 -18.54 -0.64
CA THR A 83 -7.08 -20.00 -0.53
C THR A 83 -5.86 -20.52 -1.28
N SER A 84 -5.15 -21.46 -0.69
CA SER A 84 -3.95 -22.03 -1.25
C SER A 84 -3.77 -23.47 -0.75
N GLU A 85 -3.37 -24.38 -1.64
CA GLU A 85 -2.96 -25.72 -1.31
C GLU A 85 -1.53 -25.94 -1.81
N PRO A 86 -0.74 -26.85 -1.20
CA PRO A 86 0.61 -27.17 -1.67
C PRO A 86 0.60 -27.53 -3.16
N TYR A 87 1.53 -26.97 -3.92
CA TYR A 87 1.74 -27.18 -5.36
C TYR A 87 0.57 -26.75 -6.27
N ARG A 88 -0.41 -26.00 -5.73
CA ARG A 88 -1.55 -25.48 -6.48
C ARG A 88 -1.52 -23.96 -6.58
N SER A 89 -2.38 -23.44 -7.47
CA SER A 89 -2.59 -22.00 -7.63
C SER A 89 -3.17 -21.38 -6.36
N ILE A 90 -2.84 -20.11 -6.15
CA ILE A 90 -3.37 -19.27 -5.09
C ILE A 90 -4.60 -18.55 -5.64
N PHE A 91 -5.70 -18.55 -4.89
CA PHE A 91 -6.92 -17.85 -5.25
C PHE A 91 -7.28 -16.81 -4.20
N LEU A 92 -7.91 -15.72 -4.61
CA LEU A 92 -8.50 -14.75 -3.70
C LEU A 92 -9.87 -15.21 -3.26
N THR A 93 -10.16 -15.05 -1.98
CA THR A 93 -11.52 -15.13 -1.45
C THR A 93 -12.30 -13.88 -1.83
N HIS A 94 -13.60 -13.84 -1.54
CA HIS A 94 -14.39 -12.62 -1.71
C HIS A 94 -13.77 -11.43 -0.93
N LYS A 95 -13.32 -11.67 0.30
CA LYS A 95 -12.61 -10.69 1.14
C LYS A 95 -11.33 -10.18 0.47
N GLY A 96 -10.53 -11.08 -0.10
CA GLY A 96 -9.30 -10.74 -0.83
C GLY A 96 -9.57 -9.93 -2.08
N LYS A 97 -10.58 -10.31 -2.85
CA LYS A 97 -10.99 -9.57 -4.07
C LYS A 97 -11.49 -8.16 -3.75
N SER A 98 -12.27 -8.02 -2.69
CA SER A 98 -12.76 -6.72 -2.24
C SER A 98 -11.63 -5.80 -1.81
N LEU A 99 -10.65 -6.34 -1.09
CA LEU A 99 -9.47 -5.58 -0.69
C LEU A 99 -8.63 -5.17 -1.91
N ALA A 100 -8.38 -6.08 -2.85
CA ALA A 100 -7.64 -5.78 -4.07
C ALA A 100 -8.28 -4.66 -4.88
N ALA A 101 -9.61 -4.66 -5.01
CA ALA A 101 -10.36 -3.60 -5.69
C ALA A 101 -10.23 -2.26 -4.96
N ALA A 102 -10.34 -2.24 -3.64
CA ALA A 102 -10.18 -1.03 -2.82
C ALA A 102 -8.77 -0.45 -2.92
N VAL A 103 -7.74 -1.29 -2.91
CA VAL A 103 -6.34 -0.89 -3.07
C VAL A 103 -6.13 -0.25 -4.45
N ARG A 104 -6.68 -0.84 -5.49
CA ARG A 104 -6.57 -0.33 -6.85
C ARG A 104 -7.21 1.05 -7.02
N GLU A 105 -8.38 1.24 -6.41
CA GLU A 105 -9.06 2.55 -6.40
C GLU A 105 -8.24 3.62 -5.68
N ARG A 106 -7.66 3.27 -4.52
CA ARG A 106 -6.80 4.21 -3.77
C ARG A 106 -5.55 4.56 -4.55
N HIS A 107 -4.90 3.56 -5.16
CA HIS A 107 -3.73 3.77 -5.98
C HIS A 107 -4.02 4.75 -7.13
N ASP A 108 -5.09 4.52 -7.86
CA ASP A 108 -5.51 5.39 -8.96
C ASP A 108 -5.78 6.83 -8.48
N LEU A 109 -6.50 6.97 -7.38
CA LEU A 109 -6.82 8.27 -6.81
C LEU A 109 -5.56 9.03 -6.37
N VAL A 110 -4.64 8.39 -5.66
CA VAL A 110 -3.39 9.01 -5.22
C VAL A 110 -2.52 9.39 -6.43
N TYR A 111 -2.41 8.50 -7.42
CA TYR A 111 -1.69 8.80 -8.64
C TYR A 111 -2.26 10.01 -9.37
N ARG A 112 -3.56 10.06 -9.56
CA ARG A 112 -4.26 11.19 -10.22
C ARG A 112 -4.09 12.49 -9.45
N PHE A 113 -4.13 12.43 -8.12
CA PHE A 113 -3.90 13.60 -7.28
C PHE A 113 -2.47 14.13 -7.45
N LEU A 114 -1.46 13.26 -7.39
CA LEU A 114 -0.07 13.65 -7.56
C LEU A 114 0.16 14.30 -8.95
N ARG A 115 -0.41 13.72 -9.99
CA ARG A 115 -0.37 14.33 -11.33
C ARG A 115 -1.04 15.69 -11.37
N CYS A 116 -2.17 15.81 -10.72
CA CYS A 116 -2.98 17.03 -10.66
C CYS A 116 -2.22 18.21 -10.03
N ILE A 117 -1.38 17.95 -9.03
CA ILE A 117 -0.58 18.98 -8.36
C ILE A 117 0.80 19.22 -8.99
N GLY A 118 1.10 18.55 -10.10
CA GLY A 118 2.31 18.80 -10.89
C GLY A 118 3.46 17.82 -10.70
N VAL A 119 3.25 16.69 -10.03
CA VAL A 119 4.25 15.63 -9.94
C VAL A 119 4.37 14.92 -11.28
N SER A 120 5.59 14.66 -11.74
CA SER A 120 5.83 13.96 -13.00
C SER A 120 5.25 12.55 -13.00
N GLU A 121 4.95 12.03 -14.18
CA GLU A 121 4.38 10.69 -14.35
C GLU A 121 5.20 9.60 -13.68
N ASP A 122 6.51 9.58 -13.91
CA ASP A 122 7.40 8.56 -13.36
C ASP A 122 7.48 8.63 -11.82
N VAL A 123 7.58 9.83 -11.27
CA VAL A 123 7.62 10.02 -9.81
C VAL A 123 6.26 9.69 -9.20
N ALA A 124 5.16 10.11 -9.82
CA ALA A 124 3.81 9.82 -9.32
C ALA A 124 3.53 8.31 -9.27
N LYS A 125 4.02 7.53 -10.23
CA LYS A 125 3.91 6.07 -10.21
C LYS A 125 4.62 5.46 -9.02
N ILE A 126 5.83 5.91 -8.73
CA ILE A 126 6.63 5.40 -7.61
C ILE A 126 6.03 5.81 -6.27
N ASP A 127 5.73 7.10 -6.11
CA ASP A 127 5.24 7.64 -4.84
C ASP A 127 3.85 7.12 -4.48
N SER A 128 2.98 6.95 -5.46
CA SER A 128 1.62 6.43 -5.21
C SER A 128 1.63 5.00 -4.66
N GLU A 129 2.59 4.17 -5.04
CA GLU A 129 2.75 2.81 -4.51
C GLU A 129 2.94 2.80 -2.98
N GLY A 130 3.64 3.79 -2.44
CA GLY A 130 3.86 3.90 -0.99
C GLY A 130 2.78 4.70 -0.27
N VAL A 131 2.43 5.85 -0.79
CA VAL A 131 1.52 6.81 -0.14
C VAL A 131 0.12 6.23 0.05
N GLU A 132 -0.39 5.47 -0.91
CA GLU A 132 -1.76 4.92 -0.86
C GLU A 132 -2.07 4.08 0.38
N HIS A 133 -1.06 3.38 0.92
CA HIS A 133 -1.23 2.50 2.08
C HIS A 133 -1.34 3.25 3.41
N HIS A 134 -0.97 4.51 3.43
CA HIS A 134 -0.80 5.30 4.66
C HIS A 134 -1.70 6.52 4.74
N VAL A 135 -2.68 6.66 3.86
CA VAL A 135 -3.64 7.77 3.87
C VAL A 135 -4.98 7.33 4.43
N SER A 136 -5.58 8.23 5.22
CA SER A 136 -6.93 8.02 5.75
C SER A 136 -8.00 8.29 4.70
N GLY A 137 -9.23 7.84 4.97
CA GLY A 137 -10.38 8.17 4.14
C GLY A 137 -10.61 9.67 3.99
N GLU A 138 -10.42 10.42 5.07
CA GLU A 138 -10.52 11.89 5.04
C GLU A 138 -9.52 12.52 4.07
N THR A 139 -8.27 12.04 4.06
CA THR A 139 -7.24 12.50 3.14
C THR A 139 -7.59 12.15 1.69
N LEU A 140 -8.07 10.93 1.43
CA LEU A 140 -8.50 10.52 0.09
C LEU A 140 -9.67 11.37 -0.42
N ASP A 141 -10.63 11.69 0.43
CA ASP A 141 -11.75 12.57 0.09
C ASP A 141 -11.26 13.98 -0.27
N ALA A 142 -10.27 14.49 0.48
CA ALA A 142 -9.65 15.78 0.17
C ALA A 142 -8.93 15.75 -1.19
N PHE A 143 -8.21 14.69 -1.49
CA PHE A 143 -7.56 14.49 -2.79
C PHE A 143 -8.58 14.50 -3.92
N GLN A 144 -9.69 13.78 -3.74
CA GLN A 144 -10.76 13.74 -4.74
C GLN A 144 -11.38 15.11 -4.99
N ARG A 145 -11.59 15.89 -3.95
CA ARG A 145 -12.10 17.27 -4.10
C ARG A 145 -11.16 18.13 -4.93
N ILE A 146 -9.86 18.07 -4.67
CA ILE A 146 -8.86 18.84 -5.43
C ILE A 146 -8.85 18.44 -6.90
N ILE A 147 -8.90 17.14 -7.19
CA ILE A 147 -8.96 16.64 -8.57
C ILE A 147 -10.20 17.19 -9.27
N THR A 148 -11.37 17.10 -8.64
CA THR A 148 -12.65 17.57 -9.22
C THR A 148 -12.63 19.07 -9.48
N GLU A 149 -12.07 19.87 -8.57
CA GLU A 149 -11.98 21.33 -8.74
C GLU A 149 -11.05 21.76 -9.89
N ARG A 150 -10.10 20.91 -10.26
CA ARG A 150 -9.10 21.22 -11.30
C ARG A 150 -9.39 20.58 -12.66
N GLU A 151 -10.38 19.73 -12.73
CA GLU A 151 -10.91 19.21 -14.01
C GLU A 151 -11.90 20.22 -14.66
#